data_808f688ff1337c79d642ec02ba941e19
#
_entry.id   808f688ff1337c79d642ec02ba941e19
#
_cell.length_a   1.000
_cell.length_b   1.000
_cell.length_c   1.000
_cell.angle_alpha   90.00
_cell.angle_beta   90.00
_cell.angle_gamma   90.00
#
_symmetry.space_group_name_H-M   'P 1'
#
loop_
_entity.id
_entity.type
_entity.pdbx_description
1 polymer ?
#
loop_
_entity_poly.entity_id
_entity_poly.type
_entity_poly.pdbx_seq_one_letter_code
_entity_poly.pdbx_strand_id
1 'polypeptide(L)'
;MSRNKKADKKQLLAKLAETPITEAACKKVGLPRSTYYRWRKEDPDFAEQCDEVIELSVGRINDLAESQLINAIKNQNMSAITFWLRHHHRSYRNRMEVDARINTTQQELTPEQTELVNKALQLAGITTVSEEQDNE
;
A
#
# COMPACT_ATOMS: atom_id res chain seq x y z
N MET A 1 -37.84 -14.44 -11.88
CA MET A 1 -36.97 -14.36 -13.06
C MET A 1 -35.53 -14.57 -12.65
N SER A 2 -34.85 -15.55 -13.22
CA SER A 2 -33.45 -15.78 -12.89
C SER A 2 -32.62 -14.67 -13.54
N ARG A 3 -31.87 -13.96 -12.72
CA ARG A 3 -30.95 -12.91 -13.12
C ARG A 3 -29.87 -13.53 -14.02
N ASN A 4 -29.61 -12.94 -15.16
CA ASN A 4 -28.60 -13.46 -16.08
C ASN A 4 -27.20 -13.13 -15.58
N LYS A 5 -26.56 -14.07 -14.88
CA LYS A 5 -25.22 -13.94 -14.28
C LYS A 5 -24.17 -13.42 -15.27
N LYS A 6 -24.23 -13.86 -16.54
CA LYS A 6 -23.29 -13.45 -17.58
C LYS A 6 -23.50 -11.98 -17.98
N ALA A 7 -24.74 -11.56 -18.11
CA ALA A 7 -25.08 -10.17 -18.42
C ALA A 7 -24.71 -9.23 -17.25
N ASP A 8 -24.98 -9.65 -16.04
CA ASP A 8 -24.63 -8.89 -14.83
C ASP A 8 -23.11 -8.71 -14.67
N LYS A 9 -22.33 -9.75 -14.93
CA LYS A 9 -20.86 -9.67 -14.95
C LYS A 9 -20.35 -8.67 -15.98
N LYS A 10 -20.92 -8.71 -17.19
CA LYS A 10 -20.57 -7.78 -18.27
C LYS A 10 -20.91 -6.33 -17.93
N GLN A 11 -22.07 -6.09 -17.33
CA GLN A 11 -22.47 -4.76 -16.87
C GLN A 11 -21.56 -4.26 -15.73
N LEU A 12 -21.20 -5.15 -14.84
CA LEU A 12 -20.30 -4.82 -13.73
C LEU A 12 -18.91 -4.41 -14.22
N LEU A 13 -18.35 -5.14 -15.18
CA LEU A 13 -17.08 -4.77 -15.83
C LEU A 13 -17.16 -3.41 -16.52
N ALA A 14 -18.26 -3.13 -17.23
CA ALA A 14 -18.49 -1.82 -17.87
C ALA A 14 -18.54 -0.69 -16.82
N LYS A 15 -19.17 -0.91 -15.69
CA LYS A 15 -19.25 0.08 -14.61
C LYS A 15 -17.92 0.27 -13.87
N LEU A 16 -17.14 -0.77 -13.68
CA LEU A 16 -15.77 -0.69 -13.16
C LEU A 16 -14.85 0.08 -14.12
N ALA A 17 -15.06 -0.04 -15.43
CA ALA A 17 -14.34 0.74 -16.43
C ALA A 17 -14.64 2.25 -16.33
N GLU A 18 -15.86 2.63 -15.97
CA GLU A 18 -16.24 4.03 -15.75
C GLU A 18 -15.72 4.55 -14.41
N THR A 19 -15.89 3.76 -13.35
CA THR A 19 -15.56 4.12 -11.99
C THR A 19 -14.92 2.91 -11.27
N PRO A 20 -13.61 2.95 -10.98
CA PRO A 20 -12.90 1.81 -10.38
C PRO A 20 -13.13 1.70 -8.87
N ILE A 21 -14.35 1.90 -8.45
CA ILE A 21 -14.79 1.76 -7.05
C ILE A 21 -15.80 0.63 -7.01
N THR A 22 -15.43 -0.47 -6.40
CA THR A 22 -16.23 -1.70 -6.35
C THR A 22 -17.64 -1.46 -5.80
N GLU A 23 -17.75 -0.70 -4.73
CA GLU A 23 -19.06 -0.39 -4.12
C GLU A 23 -19.96 0.41 -5.06
N ALA A 24 -19.42 1.44 -5.70
CA ALA A 24 -20.17 2.27 -6.63
C ALA A 24 -20.61 1.48 -7.88
N ALA A 25 -19.74 0.64 -8.43
CA ALA A 25 -20.04 -0.22 -9.56
C ALA A 25 -21.13 -1.25 -9.24
N CYS A 26 -21.00 -1.93 -8.10
CA CYS A 26 -22.01 -2.89 -7.62
C CYS A 26 -23.38 -2.23 -7.40
N LYS A 27 -23.39 -1.06 -6.79
CA LYS A 27 -24.62 -0.29 -6.56
C LYS A 27 -25.32 0.11 -7.85
N LYS A 28 -24.56 0.54 -8.87
CA LYS A 28 -25.11 0.90 -10.20
C LYS A 28 -25.72 -0.29 -10.92
N VAL A 29 -25.17 -1.47 -10.76
CA VAL A 29 -25.70 -2.72 -11.34
C VAL A 29 -26.80 -3.33 -10.47
N GLY A 30 -26.93 -2.88 -9.22
CA GLY A 30 -27.89 -3.41 -8.25
C GLY A 30 -27.48 -4.78 -7.70
N LEU A 31 -26.20 -4.97 -7.47
CA LEU A 31 -25.60 -6.18 -6.92
C LEU A 31 -24.99 -5.90 -5.53
N PRO A 32 -25.14 -6.82 -4.57
CA PRO A 32 -24.40 -6.75 -3.32
C PRO A 32 -22.90 -6.95 -3.53
N ARG A 33 -22.05 -6.28 -2.76
CA ARG A 33 -20.60 -6.49 -2.79
C ARG A 33 -20.19 -7.94 -2.56
N SER A 34 -20.91 -8.63 -1.70
CA SER A 34 -20.69 -10.07 -1.43
C SER A 34 -20.78 -10.94 -2.68
N THR A 35 -21.69 -10.62 -3.58
CA THR A 35 -21.84 -11.30 -4.86
C THR A 35 -20.63 -11.08 -5.77
N TYR A 36 -20.12 -9.86 -5.83
CA TYR A 36 -18.90 -9.53 -6.57
C TYR A 36 -17.69 -10.32 -6.09
N TYR A 37 -17.43 -10.34 -4.78
CA TYR A 37 -16.31 -11.09 -4.21
C TYR A 37 -16.47 -12.62 -4.37
N ARG A 38 -17.69 -13.13 -4.26
CA ARG A 38 -17.97 -14.53 -4.53
C ARG A 38 -17.67 -14.90 -5.99
N TRP A 39 -18.08 -14.07 -6.94
CA TRP A 39 -17.81 -14.31 -8.36
C TRP A 39 -16.32 -14.25 -8.69
N ARG A 40 -15.59 -13.36 -8.08
CA ARG A 40 -14.12 -13.32 -8.23
C ARG A 40 -13.46 -14.61 -7.73
N LYS A 41 -13.96 -15.16 -6.64
CA LYS A 41 -13.44 -16.40 -6.05
C LYS A 41 -13.80 -17.65 -6.88
N GLU A 42 -15.02 -17.69 -7.40
CA GLU A 42 -15.52 -18.80 -8.21
C GLU A 42 -14.98 -18.81 -9.65
N ASP A 43 -14.67 -17.66 -10.20
CA ASP A 43 -14.30 -17.46 -11.60
C ASP A 43 -13.01 -16.62 -11.69
N PRO A 44 -11.83 -17.30 -11.81
CA PRO A 44 -10.55 -16.62 -11.93
C PRO A 44 -10.44 -15.73 -13.16
N ASP A 45 -11.05 -16.09 -14.28
CA ASP A 45 -11.05 -15.29 -15.50
C ASP A 45 -11.80 -13.98 -15.30
N PHE A 46 -12.92 -14.01 -14.61
CA PHE A 46 -13.66 -12.82 -14.23
C PHE A 46 -12.85 -11.92 -13.27
N ALA A 47 -12.14 -12.52 -12.31
CA ALA A 47 -11.26 -11.78 -11.40
C ALA A 47 -10.15 -11.04 -12.16
N GLU A 48 -9.51 -11.71 -13.13
CA GLU A 48 -8.47 -11.12 -13.97
C GLU A 48 -9.01 -9.97 -14.82
N GLN A 49 -10.16 -10.14 -15.45
CA GLN A 49 -10.83 -9.08 -16.21
C GLN A 49 -11.20 -7.88 -15.34
N CYS A 50 -11.64 -8.11 -14.11
CA CYS A 50 -11.90 -7.04 -13.15
C CYS A 50 -10.63 -6.26 -12.82
N ASP A 51 -9.54 -6.96 -12.55
CA ASP A 51 -8.26 -6.34 -12.19
C ASP A 51 -7.69 -5.51 -13.35
N GLU A 52 -7.73 -6.02 -14.58
CA GLU A 52 -7.33 -5.28 -15.78
C GLU A 52 -8.15 -4.01 -16.00
N VAL A 53 -9.47 -4.13 -15.90
CA VAL A 53 -10.39 -3.00 -16.09
C VAL A 53 -10.18 -1.93 -15.02
N ILE A 54 -9.97 -2.33 -13.76
CA ILE A 54 -9.69 -1.42 -12.65
C ILE A 54 -8.36 -0.71 -12.87
N GLU A 55 -7.31 -1.42 -13.24
CA GLU A 55 -5.98 -0.84 -13.49
C GLU A 55 -6.02 0.21 -14.61
N LEU A 56 -6.65 -0.10 -15.73
CA LEU A 56 -6.82 0.84 -16.84
C LEU A 56 -7.66 2.06 -16.44
N SER A 57 -8.71 1.86 -15.68
CA SER A 57 -9.57 2.94 -15.20
C SER A 57 -8.86 3.85 -14.21
N VAL A 58 -8.10 3.30 -13.28
CA VAL A 58 -7.26 4.06 -12.35
C VAL A 58 -6.23 4.88 -13.10
N GLY A 59 -5.57 4.31 -14.10
CA GLY A 59 -4.62 5.03 -14.96
C GLY A 59 -5.26 6.25 -15.62
N ARG A 60 -6.44 6.11 -16.20
CA ARG A 60 -7.16 7.24 -16.82
C ARG A 60 -7.55 8.32 -15.81
N ILE A 61 -7.95 7.94 -14.61
CA ILE A 61 -8.29 8.90 -13.55
C ILE A 61 -7.05 9.64 -13.08
N ASN A 62 -5.92 8.94 -12.96
CA ASN A 62 -4.65 9.57 -12.61
C ASN A 62 -4.23 10.59 -13.67
N ASP A 63 -4.31 10.25 -14.95
CA ASP A 63 -4.02 11.17 -16.05
C ASP A 63 -4.94 12.40 -16.03
N LEU A 64 -6.22 12.18 -15.76
CA LEU A 64 -7.18 13.28 -15.62
C LEU A 64 -6.86 14.17 -14.43
N ALA A 65 -6.53 13.59 -13.28
CA ALA A 65 -6.17 14.33 -12.07
C ALA A 65 -4.89 15.16 -12.28
N GLU A 66 -3.89 14.59 -12.92
CA GLU A 66 -2.64 15.29 -13.28
C GLU A 66 -2.91 16.45 -14.25
N SER A 67 -3.74 16.23 -15.25
CA SER A 67 -4.20 17.26 -16.19
C SER A 67 -4.87 18.44 -15.45
N GLN A 68 -5.76 18.15 -14.51
CA GLN A 68 -6.45 19.17 -13.72
C GLN A 68 -5.48 19.90 -12.79
N LEU A 69 -4.52 19.20 -12.22
CA LEU A 69 -3.46 19.80 -11.41
C LEU A 69 -2.63 20.79 -12.24
N ILE A 70 -2.23 20.40 -13.44
CA ILE A 70 -1.49 21.28 -14.37
C ILE A 70 -2.32 22.52 -14.74
N ASN A 71 -3.60 22.35 -15.01
CA ASN A 71 -4.49 23.47 -15.28
C ASN A 71 -4.61 24.43 -14.09
N ALA A 72 -4.70 23.90 -12.88
CA ALA A 72 -4.72 24.71 -11.66
C ALA A 72 -3.41 25.49 -11.46
N ILE A 73 -2.26 24.90 -11.77
CA ILE A 73 -0.96 25.55 -11.77
C ILE A 73 -0.92 26.71 -12.77
N LYS A 74 -1.39 26.49 -13.99
CA LYS A 74 -1.50 27.53 -15.03
C LYS A 74 -2.42 28.68 -14.62
N ASN A 75 -3.43 28.38 -13.84
CA ASN A 75 -4.36 29.36 -13.27
C ASN A 75 -3.84 30.02 -11.98
N GLN A 76 -2.56 29.88 -11.69
CA GLN A 76 -1.90 30.49 -10.54
C GLN A 76 -2.46 30.07 -9.17
N ASN A 77 -2.96 28.85 -9.07
CA ASN A 77 -3.41 28.30 -7.80
C ASN A 77 -2.21 27.91 -6.93
N MET A 78 -1.97 28.66 -5.85
CA MET A 78 -0.82 28.45 -4.98
C MET A 78 -0.82 27.09 -4.30
N SER A 79 -1.97 26.55 -3.95
CA SER A 79 -2.08 25.20 -3.38
C SER A 79 -1.61 24.13 -4.35
N ALA A 80 -2.01 24.25 -5.63
CA ALA A 80 -1.60 23.33 -6.68
C ALA A 80 -0.10 23.44 -6.98
N ILE A 81 0.43 24.64 -7.04
CA ILE A 81 1.86 24.91 -7.24
C ILE A 81 2.68 24.32 -6.08
N THR A 82 2.27 24.56 -4.86
CA THR A 82 2.93 24.04 -3.66
C THR A 82 2.87 22.51 -3.62
N PHE A 83 1.73 21.92 -3.96
CA PHE A 83 1.57 20.47 -4.04
C PHE A 83 2.52 19.85 -5.06
N TRP A 84 2.59 20.42 -6.26
CA TRP A 84 3.49 19.93 -7.31
C TRP A 84 4.96 20.01 -6.88
N LEU A 85 5.39 21.15 -6.35
CA LEU A 85 6.76 21.35 -5.90
C LEU A 85 7.16 20.38 -4.79
N ARG A 86 6.30 20.13 -3.83
CA ARG A 86 6.56 19.19 -2.73
C ARG A 86 6.77 17.75 -3.22
N HIS A 87 6.06 17.33 -4.25
CA HIS A 87 6.10 15.97 -4.75
C HIS A 87 7.11 15.75 -5.87
N HIS A 88 7.41 16.77 -6.68
CA HIS A 88 8.24 16.66 -7.87
C HIS A 88 9.57 17.38 -7.79
N HIS A 89 9.70 18.38 -6.92
CA HIS A 89 10.93 19.17 -6.79
C HIS A 89 11.68 18.83 -5.52
N ARG A 90 12.92 18.38 -5.67
CA ARG A 90 13.77 17.87 -4.58
C ARG A 90 13.97 18.85 -3.43
N SER A 91 14.10 20.15 -3.74
CA SER A 91 14.33 21.20 -2.75
C SER A 91 13.10 21.56 -1.92
N TYR A 92 11.91 21.19 -2.37
CA TYR A 92 10.64 21.51 -1.71
C TYR A 92 9.97 20.30 -1.06
N ARG A 93 10.61 19.15 -1.11
CA ARG A 93 10.11 17.96 -0.38
C ARG A 93 10.15 18.24 1.10
N ASN A 94 9.07 17.95 1.80
CA ASN A 94 9.09 17.86 3.25
C ASN A 94 10.13 16.80 3.62
N ARG A 95 11.33 17.25 3.98
CA ARG A 95 12.24 16.41 4.74
C ARG A 95 11.62 16.29 6.13
N MET A 96 10.88 15.24 6.37
CA MET A 96 10.87 14.67 7.70
C MET A 96 12.27 14.07 7.85
N GLU A 97 13.21 14.86 8.32
CA GLU A 97 14.34 14.30 9.03
C GLU A 97 13.73 13.66 10.28
N VAL A 98 13.34 12.41 10.16
CA VAL A 98 13.24 11.55 11.32
C VAL A 98 14.69 11.46 11.77
N ASP A 99 15.11 12.41 12.60
CA ASP A 99 16.24 12.23 13.48
C ASP A 99 15.84 11.07 14.42
N ALA A 100 15.84 9.87 13.86
CA ALA A 100 15.99 8.69 14.65
C ALA A 100 17.41 8.78 15.21
N ARG A 101 17.63 9.69 16.16
CA ARG A 101 18.63 9.50 17.17
C ARG A 101 18.22 8.23 17.88
N ILE A 102 18.54 7.11 17.26
CA ILE A 102 18.82 5.93 18.02
C ILE A 102 19.99 6.37 18.90
N ASN A 103 19.69 6.94 20.06
CA ASN A 103 20.59 6.91 21.16
C ASN A 103 20.73 5.41 21.47
N THR A 104 21.49 4.72 20.65
CA THR A 104 22.27 3.61 21.15
C THR A 104 23.23 4.25 22.16
N THR A 105 22.69 4.61 23.30
CA THR A 105 23.46 4.54 24.49
C THR A 105 23.86 3.08 24.49
N GLN A 106 25.08 2.78 24.04
CA GLN A 106 25.77 1.60 24.45
C GLN A 106 25.95 1.77 25.96
N GLN A 107 24.86 1.59 26.68
CA GLN A 107 24.97 1.22 28.08
C GLN A 107 25.50 -0.18 27.98
N GLU A 108 26.80 -0.29 28.21
CA GLU A 108 27.39 -1.59 28.48
C GLU A 108 26.48 -2.28 29.52
N LEU A 109 25.95 -3.42 29.11
CA LEU A 109 25.09 -4.20 29.98
C LEU A 109 25.81 -4.43 31.32
N THR A 110 25.16 -4.16 32.43
CA THR A 110 25.69 -4.53 33.72
C THR A 110 25.91 -6.04 33.76
N PRO A 111 26.87 -6.55 34.57
CA PRO A 111 27.13 -7.98 34.70
C PRO A 111 25.86 -8.81 34.96
N GLU A 112 24.92 -8.27 35.74
CA GLU A 112 23.64 -8.90 36.04
C GLU A 112 22.73 -8.97 34.81
N GLN A 113 22.70 -7.92 33.99
CA GLN A 113 21.94 -7.88 32.73
C GLN A 113 22.54 -8.83 31.68
N THR A 114 23.87 -8.93 31.61
CA THR A 114 24.58 -9.86 30.73
C THR A 114 24.26 -11.31 31.10
N GLU A 115 24.22 -11.62 32.38
CA GLU A 115 23.87 -12.95 32.88
C GLU A 115 22.43 -13.33 32.55
N LEU A 116 21.47 -12.38 32.69
CA LEU A 116 20.07 -12.55 32.29
C LEU A 116 19.92 -12.81 30.79
N VAL A 117 20.62 -12.05 29.95
CA VAL A 117 20.61 -12.23 28.50
C VAL A 117 21.19 -13.58 28.11
N ASN A 118 22.30 -13.99 28.68
CA ASN A 118 22.92 -15.29 28.44
C ASN A 118 21.99 -16.44 28.85
N LYS A 119 21.33 -16.31 29.99
CA LYS A 119 20.35 -17.28 30.47
C LYS A 119 19.13 -17.41 29.56
N ALA A 120 18.61 -16.28 29.04
CA ALA A 120 17.54 -16.26 28.09
C ALA A 120 17.94 -16.89 26.73
N LEU A 121 19.16 -16.65 26.27
CA LEU A 121 19.72 -17.26 25.06
C LEU A 121 19.91 -18.77 25.20
N GLN A 122 20.36 -19.24 26.35
CA GLN A 122 20.47 -20.68 26.63
C GLN A 122 19.11 -21.37 26.64
N LEU A 123 18.07 -20.73 27.21
CA LEU A 123 16.70 -21.25 27.22
C LEU A 123 16.09 -21.29 25.82
N ALA A 124 16.47 -20.37 24.94
CA ALA A 124 16.05 -20.35 23.54
C ALA A 124 16.86 -21.30 22.63
N GLY A 125 17.83 -22.04 23.16
CA GLY A 125 18.68 -22.97 22.42
C GLY A 125 19.73 -22.29 21.53
N ILE A 126 20.01 -21.01 21.76
CA ILE A 126 21.05 -20.25 21.06
C ILE A 126 22.33 -20.34 21.89
N THR A 127 23.31 -21.10 21.40
CA THR A 127 24.65 -21.14 22.04
C THR A 127 25.43 -19.90 21.62
N THR A 128 25.84 -19.09 22.61
CA THR A 128 26.88 -18.09 22.38
C THR A 128 28.20 -18.81 22.20
N VAL A 129 28.82 -18.65 21.04
CA VAL A 129 30.21 -19.06 20.84
C VAL A 129 31.07 -18.13 21.69
N SER A 130 31.58 -18.63 22.79
CA SER A 130 32.65 -17.96 23.49
C SER A 130 33.88 -18.00 22.58
N GLU A 131 34.37 -16.84 22.18
CA GLU A 131 35.68 -16.70 21.58
C GLU A 131 36.70 -17.14 22.60
N GLU A 132 37.21 -18.35 22.48
CA GLU A 132 38.44 -18.73 23.10
C GLU A 132 39.54 -17.87 22.47
N GLN A 133 40.01 -16.93 23.25
CA GLN A 133 41.29 -16.30 22.98
C GLN A 133 42.36 -17.34 23.21
N ASP A 134 42.83 -17.95 22.14
CA ASP A 134 44.12 -18.61 22.16
C ASP A 134 45.20 -17.53 22.30
N ASN A 135 45.68 -17.40 23.51
CA ASN A 135 46.96 -16.79 23.80
C ASN A 135 48.05 -17.87 23.63
N GLU A 136 48.81 -17.76 22.59
CA GLU A 136 50.24 -18.09 22.57
C GLU A 136 51.04 -17.00 21.89
#